data_bc599bfba66449ad162fb662d2f21cfa
#
_entry.id   bc599bfba66449ad162fb662d2f21cfa
#
_cell.length_a   1.000
_cell.length_b   1.000
_cell.length_c   1.000
_cell.angle_alpha   90.00
_cell.angle_beta   90.00
_cell.angle_gamma   90.00
#
_symmetry.space_group_name_H-M   'P 1'
#
loop_
_entity.id
_entity.type
_entity.pdbx_description
1 polymer ?
#
loop_
_entity_poly.entity_id
_entity_poly.type
_entity_poly.pdbx_seq_one_letter_code
_entity_poly.pdbx_strand_id
1 'polypeptide(L)'
;MNITWDADLYEKKFDYIRRYGADLVELLDAPAGSAVLDLGCGNGALTEVLRERGYRGMGLDSSPELLAAAQKNHEDIRFLRGDARDFVLDDTVDAVFSNAVFHWIDREDQDKMLNSVFQALKPGGQFVFEFGGHGNNALIHAALEKEFRQFGYEYHIPFYFPTIGEYAGRLERAGFKVTYAILFPRPTELFSDSGMADWIRMFVKTPFLGVTPEDREGIIEGAVERLRYPLEQDGTWYADYVRLRMKAVKE
;
A
#
# COMPACT_ATOMS: atom_id res chain seq x y z
N MET A 1 -9.87 -8.59 -2.34
CA MET A 1 -8.61 -8.27 -1.63
C MET A 1 -7.86 -9.57 -1.37
N ASN A 2 -6.60 -9.63 -1.75
CA ASN A 2 -5.86 -10.88 -1.95
C ASN A 2 -5.04 -11.37 -0.74
N ILE A 3 -5.14 -10.77 0.44
CA ILE A 3 -4.26 -11.12 1.56
C ILE A 3 -5.01 -11.17 2.89
N THR A 4 -4.82 -12.27 3.63
CA THR A 4 -5.03 -12.32 5.07
C THR A 4 -3.73 -11.87 5.73
N TRP A 5 -3.77 -10.81 6.52
CA TRP A 5 -2.60 -10.20 7.16
C TRP A 5 -2.23 -10.97 8.43
N ASP A 6 -0.94 -11.26 8.56
CA ASP A 6 -0.35 -11.68 9.84
C ASP A 6 0.14 -10.42 10.56
N ALA A 7 -0.64 -9.96 11.54
CA ALA A 7 -0.38 -8.70 12.24
C ALA A 7 0.95 -8.71 13.01
N ASP A 8 1.32 -9.84 13.63
CA ASP A 8 2.56 -9.96 14.40
C ASP A 8 3.80 -9.93 13.50
N LEU A 9 3.71 -10.58 12.34
CA LEU A 9 4.79 -10.57 11.35
C LEU A 9 4.91 -9.20 10.67
N TYR A 10 3.77 -8.54 10.42
CA TYR A 10 3.72 -7.20 9.84
C TYR A 10 4.36 -6.17 10.77
N GLU A 11 4.03 -6.16 12.06
CA GLU A 11 4.58 -5.21 13.04
C GLU A 11 6.09 -5.33 13.20
N LYS A 12 6.61 -6.57 13.26
CA LYS A 12 8.05 -6.82 13.49
C LYS A 12 8.95 -6.54 12.27
N LYS A 13 8.44 -6.72 11.06
CA LYS A 13 9.29 -6.72 9.85
C LYS A 13 9.08 -5.50 8.93
N PHE A 14 8.03 -4.69 9.15
CA PHE A 14 7.64 -3.63 8.21
C PHE A 14 7.48 -2.23 8.84
N ASP A 15 8.20 -1.94 9.93
CA ASP A 15 8.22 -0.62 10.58
C ASP A 15 8.68 0.51 9.62
N TYR A 16 9.39 0.17 8.55
CA TYR A 16 9.76 1.13 7.52
C TYR A 16 8.54 1.80 6.84
N ILE A 17 7.36 1.15 6.85
CA ILE A 17 6.13 1.72 6.29
C ILE A 17 5.76 3.00 7.04
N ARG A 18 5.88 3.01 8.38
CA ARG A 18 5.68 4.20 9.21
C ARG A 18 6.69 5.31 8.85
N ARG A 19 7.97 4.96 8.73
CA ARG A 19 9.04 5.93 8.42
C ARG A 19 8.82 6.61 7.08
N TYR A 20 8.51 5.86 6.04
CA TYR A 20 8.28 6.41 4.70
C TYR A 20 6.91 7.09 4.55
N GLY A 21 5.89 6.64 5.29
CA GLY A 21 4.57 7.27 5.30
C GLY A 21 4.56 8.63 6.01
N ALA A 22 5.44 8.85 6.99
CA ALA A 22 5.53 10.13 7.70
C ALA A 22 5.87 11.30 6.75
N ASP A 23 6.74 11.09 5.74
CA ASP A 23 7.07 12.11 4.74
C ASP A 23 5.88 12.47 3.85
N LEU A 24 4.96 11.51 3.65
CA LEU A 24 3.75 11.75 2.87
C LEU A 24 2.78 12.70 3.59
N VAL A 25 2.74 12.66 4.92
CA VAL A 25 1.90 13.54 5.75
C VAL A 25 2.24 15.01 5.52
N GLU A 26 3.49 15.35 5.18
CA GLU A 26 3.92 16.72 4.85
C GLU A 26 3.22 17.33 3.62
N LEU A 27 2.59 16.52 2.78
CA LEU A 27 1.79 17.01 1.65
C LEU A 27 0.39 17.46 2.05
N LEU A 28 -0.05 17.17 3.27
CA LEU A 28 -1.32 17.67 3.79
C LEU A 28 -1.16 19.15 4.20
N ASP A 29 -1.93 20.05 3.56
CA ASP A 29 -1.95 21.49 3.87
C ASP A 29 -3.18 21.87 4.69
N ALA A 30 -3.95 20.90 5.19
CA ALA A 30 -5.14 21.16 5.96
C ALA A 30 -4.77 21.85 7.30
N PRO A 31 -5.60 22.81 7.80
CA PRO A 31 -5.36 23.45 9.09
C PRO A 31 -5.32 22.43 10.24
N ALA A 32 -4.61 22.75 11.32
CA ALA A 32 -4.67 21.99 12.56
C ALA A 32 -6.13 21.82 13.04
N GLY A 33 -6.47 20.64 13.55
CA GLY A 33 -7.83 20.29 13.93
C GLY A 33 -8.73 19.79 12.78
N SER A 34 -8.23 19.76 11.53
CA SER A 34 -8.97 19.17 10.41
C SER A 34 -9.23 17.68 10.62
N ALA A 35 -10.39 17.20 10.17
CA ALA A 35 -10.74 15.79 10.17
C ALA A 35 -10.02 15.09 9.01
N VAL A 36 -9.22 14.06 9.31
CA VAL A 36 -8.46 13.29 8.31
C VAL A 36 -8.78 11.81 8.44
N LEU A 37 -9.20 11.20 7.33
CA LEU A 37 -9.33 9.75 7.22
C LEU A 37 -8.01 9.14 6.73
N ASP A 38 -7.47 8.20 7.49
CA ASP A 38 -6.40 7.29 7.07
C ASP A 38 -7.03 6.03 6.46
N LEU A 39 -7.06 5.96 5.12
CA LEU A 39 -7.70 4.89 4.37
C LEU A 39 -6.74 3.73 4.12
N GLY A 40 -7.04 2.56 4.69
CA GLY A 40 -6.13 1.42 4.78
C GLY A 40 -5.12 1.62 5.91
N CYS A 41 -5.59 2.01 7.09
CA CYS A 41 -4.78 2.44 8.23
C CYS A 41 -3.94 1.32 8.87
N GLY A 42 -4.21 0.05 8.54
CA GLY A 42 -3.52 -1.09 9.12
C GLY A 42 -3.57 -1.10 10.65
N ASN A 43 -2.40 -1.14 11.29
CA ASN A 43 -2.25 -1.12 12.75
C ASN A 43 -2.33 0.29 13.38
N GLY A 44 -2.70 1.32 12.62
CA GLY A 44 -2.92 2.67 13.09
C GLY A 44 -1.67 3.55 13.24
N ALA A 45 -0.49 3.05 12.89
CA ALA A 45 0.77 3.76 13.12
C ALA A 45 0.85 5.12 12.39
N LEU A 46 0.32 5.24 11.16
CA LEU A 46 0.26 6.51 10.44
C LEU A 46 -0.91 7.38 10.89
N THR A 47 -2.01 6.78 11.33
CA THR A 47 -3.12 7.52 11.95
C THR A 47 -2.64 8.27 13.20
N GLU A 48 -1.75 7.65 13.98
CA GLU A 48 -1.11 8.30 15.12
C GLU A 48 -0.21 9.46 14.70
N VAL A 49 0.59 9.31 13.63
CA VAL A 49 1.40 10.41 13.07
C VAL A 49 0.51 11.59 12.64
N LEU A 50 -0.64 11.33 12.03
CA LEU A 50 -1.62 12.38 11.69
C LEU A 50 -2.10 13.12 12.95
N ARG A 51 -2.37 12.40 14.04
CA ARG A 51 -2.75 12.98 15.34
C ARG A 51 -1.63 13.83 15.94
N GLU A 52 -0.39 13.33 15.94
CA GLU A 52 0.79 14.06 16.40
C GLU A 52 1.02 15.37 15.65
N ARG A 53 0.57 15.45 14.36
CA ARG A 53 0.60 16.67 13.53
C ARG A 53 -0.58 17.61 13.79
N GLY A 54 -1.43 17.28 14.76
CA GLY A 54 -2.57 18.12 15.19
C GLY A 54 -3.85 17.92 14.39
N TYR A 55 -3.96 16.87 13.58
CA TYR A 55 -5.19 16.50 12.89
C TYR A 55 -6.11 15.66 13.81
N ARG A 56 -7.41 15.68 13.54
CA ARG A 56 -8.36 14.71 14.09
C ARG A 56 -8.36 13.48 13.18
N GLY A 57 -7.35 12.63 13.36
CA GLY A 57 -7.18 11.41 12.60
C GLY A 57 -8.21 10.34 12.98
N MET A 58 -8.75 9.64 11.99
CA MET A 58 -9.48 8.39 12.13
C MET A 58 -8.98 7.38 11.10
N GLY A 59 -8.99 6.09 11.44
CA GLY A 59 -8.54 5.03 10.55
C GLY A 59 -9.69 4.21 10.00
N LEU A 60 -9.55 3.72 8.75
CA LEU A 60 -10.44 2.72 8.16
C LEU A 60 -9.60 1.63 7.51
N ASP A 61 -9.87 0.37 7.85
CA ASP A 61 -9.25 -0.79 7.24
C ASP A 61 -10.23 -1.95 7.09
N SER A 62 -9.96 -2.85 6.18
CA SER A 62 -10.79 -4.04 5.96
C SER A 62 -10.38 -5.24 6.83
N SER A 63 -9.12 -5.28 7.34
CA SER A 63 -8.59 -6.36 8.17
C SER A 63 -9.02 -6.21 9.63
N PRO A 64 -9.81 -7.14 10.17
CA PRO A 64 -10.17 -7.12 11.59
C PRO A 64 -8.96 -7.35 12.49
N GLU A 65 -7.94 -8.11 12.06
CA GLU A 65 -6.73 -8.39 12.81
C GLU A 65 -5.89 -7.13 13.00
N LEU A 66 -5.67 -6.36 11.92
CA LEU A 66 -4.92 -5.11 11.97
C LEU A 66 -5.67 -4.05 12.78
N LEU A 67 -7.00 -3.96 12.63
CA LEU A 67 -7.82 -3.03 13.41
C LEU A 67 -7.82 -3.36 14.90
N ALA A 68 -7.80 -4.64 15.27
CA ALA A 68 -7.68 -5.04 16.68
C ALA A 68 -6.33 -4.58 17.27
N ALA A 69 -5.23 -4.68 16.53
CA ALA A 69 -3.94 -4.15 16.92
C ALA A 69 -3.96 -2.61 17.00
N ALA A 70 -4.57 -1.93 16.00
CA ALA A 70 -4.71 -0.48 15.99
C ALA A 70 -5.45 0.04 17.23
N GLN A 71 -6.61 -0.56 17.56
CA GLN A 71 -7.42 -0.16 18.71
C GLN A 71 -6.70 -0.41 20.04
N LYS A 72 -5.91 -1.49 20.13
CA LYS A 72 -5.11 -1.79 21.32
C LYS A 72 -3.95 -0.80 21.52
N ASN A 73 -3.30 -0.40 20.43
CA ASN A 73 -2.12 0.44 20.48
C ASN A 73 -2.46 1.95 20.57
N HIS A 74 -3.68 2.35 20.15
CA HIS A 74 -4.11 3.75 20.02
C HIS A 74 -5.56 3.89 20.50
N GLU A 75 -5.80 3.73 21.80
CA GLU A 75 -7.15 3.70 22.43
C GLU A 75 -7.98 4.97 22.18
N ASP A 76 -7.31 6.12 22.02
CA ASP A 76 -7.95 7.43 21.80
C ASP A 76 -8.28 7.73 20.33
N ILE A 77 -7.96 6.81 19.40
CA ILE A 77 -8.23 6.99 17.98
C ILE A 77 -9.46 6.15 17.58
N ARG A 78 -10.33 6.75 16.77
CA ARG A 78 -11.46 6.03 16.18
C ARG A 78 -11.00 5.22 14.99
N PHE A 79 -11.20 3.90 15.04
CA PHE A 79 -10.97 2.98 13.93
C PHE A 79 -12.28 2.37 13.45
N LEU A 80 -12.45 2.29 12.12
CA LEU A 80 -13.63 1.79 11.45
C LEU A 80 -13.26 0.57 10.59
N ARG A 81 -14.09 -0.45 10.61
CA ARG A 81 -13.97 -1.56 9.66
C ARG A 81 -14.76 -1.22 8.40
N GLY A 82 -14.09 -1.27 7.24
CA GLY A 82 -14.73 -1.01 5.95
C GLY A 82 -13.83 -1.39 4.78
N ASP A 83 -14.44 -1.51 3.61
CA ASP A 83 -13.73 -1.71 2.34
C ASP A 83 -13.53 -0.36 1.65
N ALA A 84 -12.31 -0.08 1.21
CA ALA A 84 -11.99 1.18 0.52
C ALA A 84 -12.85 1.42 -0.73
N ARG A 85 -13.44 0.37 -1.29
CA ARG A 85 -14.24 0.42 -2.52
C ARG A 85 -15.67 0.89 -2.33
N ASP A 86 -16.21 0.83 -1.10
CA ASP A 86 -17.65 1.11 -0.84
C ASP A 86 -17.94 1.65 0.56
N PHE A 87 -16.96 2.28 1.21
CA PHE A 87 -17.17 2.86 2.54
C PHE A 87 -18.01 4.15 2.49
N VAL A 88 -18.73 4.37 3.58
CA VAL A 88 -19.50 5.60 3.83
C VAL A 88 -19.16 6.08 5.24
N LEU A 89 -18.93 7.39 5.39
CA LEU A 89 -18.73 8.04 6.69
C LEU A 89 -20.01 8.75 7.12
N ASP A 90 -20.22 8.87 8.43
CA ASP A 90 -21.34 9.65 9.00
C ASP A 90 -21.26 11.14 8.63
N ASP A 91 -20.02 11.69 8.63
CA ASP A 91 -19.70 13.07 8.27
C ASP A 91 -18.55 13.11 7.25
N THR A 92 -18.56 14.12 6.38
CA THR A 92 -17.45 14.35 5.44
C THR A 92 -16.20 14.87 6.16
N VAL A 93 -15.02 14.53 5.60
CA VAL A 93 -13.70 14.89 6.15
C VAL A 93 -13.01 15.99 5.33
N ASP A 94 -12.05 16.68 5.94
CA ASP A 94 -11.25 17.72 5.30
C ASP A 94 -10.17 17.13 4.40
N ALA A 95 -9.69 15.92 4.75
CA ALA A 95 -8.72 15.19 3.91
C ALA A 95 -8.88 13.68 4.04
N VAL A 96 -8.48 12.96 2.97
CA VAL A 96 -8.21 11.52 2.98
C VAL A 96 -6.74 11.32 2.72
N PHE A 97 -6.11 10.54 3.58
CA PHE A 97 -4.73 10.10 3.50
C PHE A 97 -4.68 8.60 3.25
N SER A 98 -3.71 8.11 2.47
CA SER A 98 -3.53 6.66 2.29
C SER A 98 -2.09 6.32 1.91
N ASN A 99 -1.52 5.30 2.53
CA ASN A 99 -0.16 4.86 2.23
C ASN A 99 -0.09 3.34 2.01
N ALA A 100 0.46 2.92 0.89
CA ALA A 100 0.72 1.53 0.52
C ALA A 100 -0.52 0.62 0.41
N VAL A 101 -1.67 1.16 0.00
CA VAL A 101 -2.97 0.46 -0.06
C VAL A 101 -3.42 0.13 -1.48
N PHE A 102 -3.43 1.09 -2.39
CA PHE A 102 -4.23 0.99 -3.63
C PHE A 102 -3.69 -0.01 -4.64
N HIS A 103 -2.45 -0.44 -4.55
CA HIS A 103 -1.92 -1.53 -5.37
C HIS A 103 -2.50 -2.92 -5.00
N TRP A 104 -3.21 -3.05 -3.86
CA TRP A 104 -3.94 -4.24 -3.47
C TRP A 104 -5.36 -4.31 -4.04
N ILE A 105 -5.86 -3.20 -4.57
CA ILE A 105 -7.18 -3.09 -5.19
C ILE A 105 -7.03 -3.36 -6.68
N ASP A 106 -7.86 -4.25 -7.21
CA ASP A 106 -7.82 -4.62 -8.62
C ASP A 106 -8.10 -3.40 -9.51
N ARG A 107 -7.54 -3.41 -10.72
CA ARG A 107 -7.62 -2.28 -11.66
C ARG A 107 -9.06 -1.85 -11.94
N GLU A 108 -9.98 -2.81 -12.02
CA GLU A 108 -11.40 -2.61 -12.31
C GLU A 108 -12.16 -1.95 -11.16
N ASP A 109 -11.65 -2.12 -9.93
CA ASP A 109 -12.29 -1.59 -8.72
C ASP A 109 -11.73 -0.23 -8.29
N GLN A 110 -10.67 0.29 -8.95
CA GLN A 110 -10.07 1.58 -8.60
C GLN A 110 -11.07 2.74 -8.67
N ASP A 111 -11.92 2.76 -9.69
CA ASP A 111 -12.89 3.84 -9.87
C ASP A 111 -13.99 3.81 -8.78
N LYS A 112 -14.34 2.63 -8.25
CA LYS A 112 -15.25 2.51 -7.08
C LYS A 112 -14.62 3.15 -5.85
N MET A 113 -13.35 2.82 -5.57
CA MET A 113 -12.61 3.38 -4.44
C MET A 113 -12.48 4.91 -4.57
N LEU A 114 -12.12 5.43 -5.76
CA LEU A 114 -12.02 6.87 -5.99
C LEU A 114 -13.35 7.59 -5.79
N ASN A 115 -14.48 6.98 -6.18
CA ASN A 115 -15.80 7.52 -5.91
C ASN A 115 -16.12 7.54 -4.40
N SER A 116 -15.80 6.50 -3.65
CA SER A 116 -16.01 6.48 -2.19
C SER A 116 -15.18 7.56 -1.50
N VAL A 117 -13.91 7.76 -1.90
CA VAL A 117 -13.07 8.85 -1.40
C VAL A 117 -13.66 10.22 -1.77
N PHE A 118 -14.12 10.39 -3.02
CA PHE A 118 -14.73 11.64 -3.44
C PHE A 118 -15.97 12.00 -2.61
N GLN A 119 -16.84 11.02 -2.32
CA GLN A 119 -18.01 11.24 -1.51
C GLN A 119 -17.67 11.56 -0.04
N ALA A 120 -16.62 10.96 0.51
CA ALA A 120 -16.18 11.19 1.88
C ALA A 120 -15.57 12.58 2.11
N LEU A 121 -15.07 13.24 1.06
CA LEU A 121 -14.44 14.56 1.17
C LEU A 121 -15.44 15.70 1.13
N LYS A 122 -15.17 16.75 1.90
CA LYS A 122 -15.80 18.07 1.75
C LYS A 122 -15.40 18.70 0.40
N PRO A 123 -16.19 19.65 -0.15
CA PRO A 123 -15.72 20.50 -1.25
C PRO A 123 -14.40 21.19 -0.88
N GLY A 124 -13.42 21.18 -1.76
CA GLY A 124 -12.05 21.65 -1.49
C GLY A 124 -11.19 20.71 -0.64
N GLY A 125 -11.72 19.58 -0.21
CA GLY A 125 -11.00 18.58 0.58
C GLY A 125 -9.86 17.93 -0.19
N GLN A 126 -8.80 17.52 0.53
CA GLN A 126 -7.56 17.01 -0.04
C GLN A 126 -7.52 15.49 -0.04
N PHE A 127 -6.98 14.90 -1.10
CA PHE A 127 -6.66 13.48 -1.20
C PHE A 127 -5.16 13.31 -1.41
N VAL A 128 -4.45 12.80 -0.40
CA VAL A 128 -2.99 12.60 -0.40
C VAL A 128 -2.69 11.12 -0.24
N PHE A 129 -1.94 10.55 -1.17
CA PHE A 129 -1.66 9.12 -1.12
C PHE A 129 -0.36 8.73 -1.80
N GLU A 130 0.16 7.56 -1.39
CA GLU A 130 1.30 6.90 -2.00
C GLU A 130 1.08 5.39 -2.08
N PHE A 131 1.42 4.79 -3.22
CA PHE A 131 1.41 3.34 -3.39
C PHE A 131 2.39 2.90 -4.49
N GLY A 132 2.49 1.60 -4.77
CA GLY A 132 3.35 1.07 -5.83
C GLY A 132 2.89 1.58 -7.21
N GLY A 133 3.77 2.26 -7.94
CA GLY A 133 3.50 2.74 -9.29
C GLY A 133 4.18 1.90 -10.36
N HIS A 134 4.11 2.33 -11.60
CA HIS A 134 4.71 1.63 -12.75
C HIS A 134 6.20 1.32 -12.51
N GLY A 135 6.59 0.06 -12.72
CA GLY A 135 7.94 -0.43 -12.47
C GLY A 135 8.22 -0.90 -11.04
N ASN A 136 7.24 -0.80 -10.12
CA ASN A 136 7.40 -1.30 -8.76
C ASN A 136 7.63 -2.82 -8.75
N ASN A 137 8.69 -3.27 -8.06
CA ASN A 137 9.10 -4.67 -7.96
C ASN A 137 9.34 -5.36 -9.32
N ALA A 138 9.76 -4.62 -10.33
CA ALA A 138 9.91 -5.14 -11.68
C ALA A 138 10.93 -6.30 -11.76
N LEU A 139 12.05 -6.20 -11.03
CA LEU A 139 13.04 -7.26 -10.95
C LEU A 139 12.51 -8.50 -10.23
N ILE A 140 11.81 -8.31 -9.12
CA ILE A 140 11.21 -9.40 -8.34
C ILE A 140 10.18 -10.15 -9.19
N HIS A 141 9.26 -9.43 -9.84
CA HIS A 141 8.24 -10.05 -10.67
C HIS A 141 8.83 -10.75 -11.91
N ALA A 142 9.87 -10.16 -12.53
CA ALA A 142 10.55 -10.80 -13.65
C ALA A 142 11.29 -12.10 -13.25
N ALA A 143 11.88 -12.15 -12.06
CA ALA A 143 12.51 -13.36 -11.53
C ALA A 143 11.44 -14.44 -11.25
N LEU A 144 10.34 -14.08 -10.58
CA LEU A 144 9.24 -15.00 -10.32
C LEU A 144 8.62 -15.53 -11.61
N GLU A 145 8.35 -14.70 -12.61
CA GLU A 145 7.81 -15.14 -13.90
C GLU A 145 8.67 -16.19 -14.57
N LYS A 146 10.02 -16.03 -14.52
CA LYS A 146 10.96 -17.00 -15.08
C LYS A 146 10.89 -18.35 -14.36
N GLU A 147 10.86 -18.32 -13.01
CA GLU A 147 10.79 -19.55 -12.22
C GLU A 147 9.46 -20.26 -12.38
N PHE A 148 8.33 -19.55 -12.30
CA PHE A 148 7.02 -20.13 -12.55
C PHE A 148 6.98 -20.87 -13.90
N ARG A 149 7.52 -20.25 -14.96
CA ARG A 149 7.60 -20.88 -16.31
C ARG A 149 8.48 -22.12 -16.31
N GLN A 150 9.59 -22.15 -15.57
CA GLN A 150 10.47 -23.34 -15.49
C GLN A 150 9.77 -24.52 -14.79
N PHE A 151 8.93 -24.24 -13.81
CA PHE A 151 8.11 -25.24 -13.13
C PHE A 151 6.81 -25.58 -13.86
N GLY A 152 6.54 -24.97 -15.03
CA GLY A 152 5.36 -25.25 -15.85
C GLY A 152 4.09 -24.51 -15.41
N TYR A 153 4.21 -23.46 -14.61
CA TYR A 153 3.11 -22.61 -14.16
C TYR A 153 3.10 -21.26 -14.88
N GLU A 154 1.90 -20.64 -14.94
CA GLU A 154 1.74 -19.25 -15.37
C GLU A 154 1.90 -18.30 -14.18
N TYR A 155 2.47 -17.12 -14.44
CA TYR A 155 2.63 -16.05 -13.45
C TYR A 155 1.88 -14.80 -13.88
N HIS A 156 1.07 -14.26 -12.97
CA HIS A 156 0.41 -12.98 -13.14
C HIS A 156 0.76 -12.07 -11.95
N ILE A 157 1.15 -10.84 -12.22
CA ILE A 157 1.44 -9.86 -11.17
C ILE A 157 0.15 -9.59 -10.39
N PRO A 158 0.10 -9.86 -9.05
CA PRO A 158 -1.13 -9.75 -8.27
C PRO A 158 -1.42 -8.33 -7.79
N PHE A 159 -0.81 -7.32 -8.41
CA PHE A 159 -0.87 -5.93 -7.99
C PHE A 159 -1.21 -5.03 -9.17
N TYR A 160 -1.77 -3.86 -8.85
CA TYR A 160 -2.00 -2.79 -9.81
C TYR A 160 -0.95 -1.68 -9.64
N PHE A 161 -0.09 -1.49 -10.65
CA PHE A 161 1.00 -0.50 -10.66
C PHE A 161 0.84 0.47 -11.83
N PRO A 162 0.05 1.55 -11.69
CA PRO A 162 -0.22 2.49 -12.78
C PRO A 162 0.92 3.46 -13.03
N THR A 163 0.93 4.05 -14.22
CA THR A 163 1.70 5.25 -14.53
C THR A 163 1.03 6.50 -13.95
N ILE A 164 1.79 7.64 -13.87
CA ILE A 164 1.21 8.94 -13.49
C ILE A 164 0.03 9.30 -14.40
N GLY A 165 0.20 9.21 -15.72
CA GLY A 165 -0.85 9.59 -16.67
C GLY A 165 -2.11 8.76 -16.56
N GLU A 166 -1.97 7.45 -16.33
CA GLU A 166 -3.12 6.56 -16.13
C GLU A 166 -3.90 6.95 -14.86
N TYR A 167 -3.20 7.13 -13.72
CA TYR A 167 -3.88 7.37 -12.45
C TYR A 167 -4.41 8.80 -12.32
N ALA A 168 -3.70 9.80 -12.85
CA ALA A 168 -4.19 11.17 -12.95
C ALA A 168 -5.50 11.24 -13.76
N GLY A 169 -5.57 10.55 -14.90
CA GLY A 169 -6.79 10.50 -15.69
C GLY A 169 -7.97 9.83 -14.96
N ARG A 170 -7.74 8.85 -14.07
CA ARG A 170 -8.79 8.28 -13.20
C ARG A 170 -9.29 9.30 -12.17
N LEU A 171 -8.36 10.00 -11.51
CA LEU A 171 -8.68 11.04 -10.54
C LEU A 171 -9.53 12.16 -11.16
N GLU A 172 -9.13 12.67 -12.34
CA GLU A 172 -9.86 13.73 -13.03
C GLU A 172 -11.27 13.28 -13.45
N ARG A 173 -11.43 12.06 -13.93
CA ARG A 173 -12.77 11.49 -14.23
C ARG A 173 -13.64 11.33 -12.98
N ALA A 174 -13.05 11.10 -11.81
CA ALA A 174 -13.76 11.03 -10.53
C ALA A 174 -14.09 12.42 -9.94
N GLY A 175 -13.70 13.53 -10.61
CA GLY A 175 -14.00 14.90 -10.18
C GLY A 175 -12.90 15.57 -9.35
N PHE A 176 -11.71 14.96 -9.29
CA PHE A 176 -10.57 15.56 -8.60
C PHE A 176 -9.73 16.42 -9.54
N LYS A 177 -9.13 17.47 -8.97
CA LYS A 177 -8.04 18.23 -9.59
C LYS A 177 -6.71 17.73 -9.05
N VAL A 178 -5.87 17.15 -9.92
CA VAL A 178 -4.53 16.73 -9.53
C VAL A 178 -3.62 17.94 -9.36
N THR A 179 -3.03 18.10 -8.18
CA THR A 179 -2.13 19.24 -7.86
C THR A 179 -0.68 18.84 -7.66
N TYR A 180 -0.42 17.54 -7.45
CA TYR A 180 0.92 16.98 -7.33
C TYR A 180 0.95 15.54 -7.79
N ALA A 181 1.99 15.15 -8.53
CA ALA A 181 2.23 13.77 -8.92
C ALA A 181 3.73 13.53 -9.14
N ILE A 182 4.26 12.47 -8.56
CA ILE A 182 5.63 12.02 -8.78
C ILE A 182 5.70 10.49 -8.79
N LEU A 183 6.51 9.96 -9.69
CA LEU A 183 6.87 8.55 -9.73
C LEU A 183 8.39 8.46 -9.50
N PHE A 184 8.82 7.73 -8.47
CA PHE A 184 10.22 7.72 -8.09
C PHE A 184 10.67 6.36 -7.52
N PRO A 185 11.93 5.95 -7.75
CA PRO A 185 12.48 4.74 -7.16
C PRO A 185 12.66 4.93 -5.64
N ARG A 186 12.36 3.88 -4.89
CA ARG A 186 12.59 3.81 -3.44
C ARG A 186 13.11 2.42 -3.07
N PRO A 187 14.37 2.09 -3.36
CA PRO A 187 14.97 0.86 -2.86
C PRO A 187 14.76 0.77 -1.36
N THR A 188 14.18 -0.32 -0.89
CA THR A 188 13.78 -0.47 0.51
C THR A 188 14.44 -1.69 1.11
N GLU A 189 15.18 -1.49 2.19
CA GLU A 189 15.86 -2.54 2.94
C GLU A 189 14.87 -3.54 3.53
N LEU A 190 15.19 -4.83 3.44
CA LEU A 190 14.41 -5.94 3.98
C LEU A 190 15.08 -6.50 5.23
N PHE A 191 14.49 -6.19 6.39
CA PHE A 191 15.08 -6.50 7.71
C PHE A 191 14.80 -7.95 8.16
N SER A 192 15.28 -8.95 7.44
CA SER A 192 15.29 -10.33 7.93
C SER A 192 16.42 -11.14 7.28
N ASP A 193 16.90 -12.16 7.96
CA ASP A 193 17.95 -13.06 7.45
C ASP A 193 17.56 -13.75 6.14
N SER A 194 16.26 -14.00 5.95
CA SER A 194 15.66 -14.55 4.71
C SER A 194 15.10 -13.48 3.78
N GLY A 195 15.32 -12.20 4.06
CA GLY A 195 14.89 -10.96 3.40
C GLY A 195 13.95 -11.11 2.22
N MET A 196 14.48 -11.48 1.06
CA MET A 196 13.71 -11.58 -0.18
C MET A 196 12.71 -12.76 -0.17
N ALA A 197 13.10 -13.93 0.37
CA ALA A 197 12.20 -15.08 0.45
C ALA A 197 10.98 -14.78 1.34
N ASP A 198 11.20 -14.14 2.49
CA ASP A 198 10.12 -13.73 3.39
C ASP A 198 9.21 -12.70 2.73
N TRP A 199 9.79 -11.75 1.98
CA TRP A 199 9.02 -10.77 1.22
C TRP A 199 8.10 -11.45 0.20
N ILE A 200 8.64 -12.41 -0.58
CA ILE A 200 7.86 -13.16 -1.57
C ILE A 200 6.73 -13.95 -0.88
N ARG A 201 7.03 -14.69 0.20
CA ARG A 201 6.04 -15.47 0.94
C ARG A 201 4.93 -14.60 1.53
N MET A 202 5.26 -13.38 1.97
CA MET A 202 4.30 -12.46 2.58
C MET A 202 3.38 -11.82 1.54
N PHE A 203 3.94 -11.28 0.46
CA PHE A 203 3.21 -10.39 -0.44
C PHE A 203 2.74 -11.05 -1.73
N VAL A 204 3.39 -12.12 -2.19
CA VAL A 204 3.04 -12.79 -3.45
C VAL A 204 2.31 -14.10 -3.16
N LYS A 205 1.06 -14.00 -2.63
CA LYS A 205 0.29 -15.20 -2.25
C LYS A 205 -0.56 -15.77 -3.38
N THR A 206 -1.29 -14.91 -4.07
CA THR A 206 -2.28 -15.33 -5.11
C THR A 206 -1.67 -16.13 -6.25
N PRO A 207 -0.50 -15.77 -6.83
CA PRO A 207 0.10 -16.56 -7.90
C PRO A 207 0.46 -18.00 -7.48
N PHE A 208 0.69 -18.24 -6.20
CA PHE A 208 0.99 -19.57 -5.68
C PHE A 208 -0.25 -20.43 -5.38
N LEU A 209 -1.46 -19.92 -5.61
CA LEU A 209 -2.67 -20.75 -5.50
C LEU A 209 -2.64 -21.82 -6.59
N GLY A 210 -2.71 -23.09 -6.18
CA GLY A 210 -2.63 -24.23 -7.10
C GLY A 210 -1.21 -24.72 -7.41
N VAL A 211 -0.18 -24.08 -6.89
CA VAL A 211 1.21 -24.56 -6.94
C VAL A 211 1.45 -25.55 -5.78
N THR A 212 2.11 -26.68 -6.05
CA THR A 212 2.42 -27.63 -4.97
C THR A 212 3.37 -27.03 -3.93
N PRO A 213 3.35 -27.49 -2.67
CA PRO A 213 4.28 -26.96 -1.64
C PRO A 213 5.76 -27.12 -2.03
N GLU A 214 6.14 -28.23 -2.68
CA GLU A 214 7.50 -28.50 -3.13
C GLU A 214 7.92 -27.55 -4.26
N ASP A 215 7.09 -27.39 -5.29
CA ASP A 215 7.34 -26.47 -6.41
C ASP A 215 7.38 -25.02 -5.93
N ARG A 216 6.53 -24.66 -4.97
CA ARG A 216 6.51 -23.33 -4.37
C ARG A 216 7.86 -22.95 -3.75
N GLU A 217 8.44 -23.83 -2.94
CA GLU A 217 9.75 -23.55 -2.35
C GLU A 217 10.84 -23.50 -3.42
N GLY A 218 10.84 -24.41 -4.41
CA GLY A 218 11.75 -24.38 -5.53
C GLY A 218 11.68 -23.09 -6.36
N ILE A 219 10.46 -22.58 -6.62
CA ILE A 219 10.24 -21.30 -7.31
C ILE A 219 10.81 -20.14 -6.49
N ILE A 220 10.54 -20.12 -5.18
CA ILE A 220 11.04 -19.05 -4.29
C ILE A 220 12.58 -19.07 -4.25
N GLU A 221 13.19 -20.22 -4.04
CA GLU A 221 14.64 -20.37 -4.00
C GLU A 221 15.29 -19.93 -5.32
N GLY A 222 14.75 -20.36 -6.46
CA GLY A 222 15.24 -19.97 -7.79
C GLY A 222 15.11 -18.46 -8.04
N ALA A 223 13.98 -17.86 -7.63
CA ALA A 223 13.79 -16.41 -7.72
C ALA A 223 14.78 -15.64 -6.84
N VAL A 224 14.98 -16.05 -5.60
CA VAL A 224 15.96 -15.46 -4.68
C VAL A 224 17.38 -15.51 -5.26
N GLU A 225 17.79 -16.64 -5.80
CA GLU A 225 19.12 -16.77 -6.40
C GLU A 225 19.31 -15.80 -7.59
N ARG A 226 18.29 -15.62 -8.45
CA ARG A 226 18.34 -14.65 -9.54
C ARG A 226 18.41 -13.21 -9.07
N LEU A 227 17.79 -12.91 -7.93
CA LEU A 227 17.73 -11.58 -7.36
C LEU A 227 18.95 -11.22 -6.51
N ARG A 228 19.81 -12.19 -6.18
CA ARG A 228 20.99 -11.96 -5.37
C ARG A 228 21.86 -10.85 -5.92
N TYR A 229 22.29 -10.97 -7.17
CA TYR A 229 23.19 -9.97 -7.76
C TYR A 229 22.55 -8.56 -7.85
N PRO A 230 21.30 -8.36 -8.34
CA PRO A 230 20.75 -7.02 -8.49
C PRO A 230 20.20 -6.41 -7.21
N LEU A 231 19.80 -7.20 -6.19
CA LEU A 231 19.05 -6.72 -5.04
C LEU A 231 19.65 -7.06 -3.66
N GLU A 232 20.81 -7.73 -3.62
CA GLU A 232 21.58 -7.92 -2.38
C GLU A 232 22.86 -7.09 -2.43
N GLN A 233 23.13 -6.29 -1.41
CA GLN A 233 24.33 -5.48 -1.28
C GLN A 233 24.92 -5.72 0.12
N ASP A 234 26.14 -6.23 0.18
CA ASP A 234 26.86 -6.51 1.42
C ASP A 234 26.04 -7.34 2.44
N GLY A 235 25.31 -8.35 1.95
CA GLY A 235 24.45 -9.21 2.78
C GLY A 235 23.07 -8.62 3.13
N THR A 236 22.78 -7.43 2.66
CA THR A 236 21.50 -6.76 2.88
C THR A 236 20.63 -6.82 1.63
N TRP A 237 19.39 -7.28 1.77
CA TRP A 237 18.42 -7.33 0.69
C TRP A 237 17.64 -6.03 0.55
N TYR A 238 17.36 -5.65 -0.70
CA TYR A 238 16.54 -4.48 -1.02
C TYR A 238 15.39 -4.88 -1.96
N ALA A 239 14.18 -4.39 -1.68
CA ALA A 239 13.09 -4.44 -2.65
C ALA A 239 13.20 -3.27 -3.64
N ASP A 240 13.02 -3.53 -4.93
CA ASP A 240 13.07 -2.53 -6.00
C ASP A 240 11.76 -1.74 -6.12
N TYR A 241 11.37 -1.06 -5.03
CA TYR A 241 10.15 -0.28 -5.02
C TYR A 241 10.23 0.95 -5.93
N VAL A 242 9.12 1.18 -6.65
CA VAL A 242 8.83 2.45 -7.33
C VAL A 242 7.50 2.96 -6.77
N ARG A 243 7.50 4.19 -6.26
CA ARG A 243 6.32 4.77 -5.61
C ARG A 243 5.69 5.85 -6.48
N LEU A 244 4.37 5.75 -6.60
CA LEU A 244 3.51 6.79 -7.14
C LEU A 244 2.92 7.56 -5.96
N ARG A 245 3.33 8.84 -5.82
CA ARG A 245 2.84 9.76 -4.78
C ARG A 245 2.05 10.87 -5.45
N MET A 246 0.85 11.11 -4.97
CA MET A 246 -0.03 12.11 -5.56
C MET A 246 -0.80 12.89 -4.50
N LYS A 247 -1.17 14.12 -4.89
CA LYS A 247 -2.14 14.94 -4.19
C LYS A 247 -3.18 15.45 -5.18
N ALA A 248 -4.43 15.37 -4.78
CA ALA A 248 -5.56 15.88 -5.53
C ALA A 248 -6.53 16.62 -4.61
N VAL A 249 -7.38 17.46 -5.18
CA VAL A 249 -8.39 18.26 -4.45
C VAL A 249 -9.74 17.98 -5.06
N LYS A 250 -10.77 17.80 -4.23
CA LYS A 250 -12.16 17.71 -4.67
C LYS A 250 -12.65 19.08 -5.12
N GLU A 251 -13.01 19.23 -6.38
CA GLU A 251 -13.64 20.45 -6.94
C GLU A 251 -15.14 20.48 -6.69
#